data_bce9fb7f0e64f0a8a1b5a9cdd143e3ce
#
_entry.id   bce9fb7f0e64f0a8a1b5a9cdd143e3ce
#
_cell.length_a   1.000
_cell.length_b   1.000
_cell.length_c   1.000
_cell.angle_alpha   90.00
_cell.angle_beta   90.00
_cell.angle_gamma   90.00
#
_symmetry.space_group_name_H-M   'P 1'
#
loop_
_entity.id
_entity.type
_entity.pdbx_description
1 polymer ?
#
loop_
_entity_poly.entity_id
_entity_poly.type
_entity_poly.pdbx_seq_one_letter_code
_entity_poly.pdbx_strand_id
1 'polypeptide(L)'
;MELPNIQALKSFVIYGRLGNFTQAAREANVTQSAFSAQIKKLENVIGLPLIVRDTRGSMLTAEGKFFYKEAERILSELEQVVAAVRTAYESRRPELNIGIMRSMGDVLMNTHISYFKRHNPDFTVRVYDMEEEEIISDLYAGRIDAASVYAAAAEKRAAYETVPIGEDVFVYFAPRLTMSDTVKKEDILSQPLLRYPPKYFMDACMSDYLDGRRSVEEIQLSNPYAMIDYCRHNKAGFLVSKRLAEFMGIRRKCRNMYSPLHVPVWMVFKKENPKGEYIRCFVDYLLKKSL
;
A
#
# COMPACT_ATOMS: atom_id res chain seq x y z
N MET A 1 2.95 39.20 5.45
CA MET A 1 2.83 38.26 4.32
C MET A 1 1.46 37.62 4.40
N GLU A 2 0.66 37.74 3.36
CA GLU A 2 -0.64 37.08 3.27
C GLU A 2 -0.42 35.58 3.02
N LEU A 3 -1.16 34.70 3.72
CA LEU A 3 -1.08 33.26 3.52
C LEU A 3 -2.24 32.76 2.63
N PRO A 4 -1.99 31.73 1.83
CA PRO A 4 -3.04 31.08 1.07
C PRO A 4 -4.12 30.47 1.99
N ASN A 5 -5.39 30.55 1.56
CA ASN A 5 -6.42 29.83 2.29
C ASN A 5 -6.39 28.33 1.95
N ILE A 6 -6.85 27.53 2.89
CA ILE A 6 -6.84 26.06 2.78
C ILE A 6 -7.63 25.56 1.56
N GLN A 7 -8.73 26.22 1.21
CA GLN A 7 -9.55 25.82 0.07
C GLN A 7 -8.80 26.01 -1.26
N ALA A 8 -8.03 27.10 -1.39
CA ALA A 8 -7.21 27.34 -2.57
C ALA A 8 -6.05 26.32 -2.67
N LEU A 9 -5.43 25.95 -1.54
CA LEU A 9 -4.43 24.87 -1.49
C LEU A 9 -5.04 23.53 -1.92
N LYS A 10 -6.21 23.17 -1.41
CA LYS A 10 -6.92 21.92 -1.79
C LYS A 10 -7.23 21.90 -3.28
N SER A 11 -7.78 23.01 -3.82
CA SER A 11 -8.06 23.11 -5.24
C SER A 11 -6.79 22.96 -6.09
N PHE A 12 -5.69 23.55 -5.68
CA PHE A 12 -4.42 23.45 -6.40
C PHE A 12 -3.86 22.03 -6.37
N VAL A 13 -3.93 21.33 -5.24
CA VAL A 13 -3.50 19.93 -5.11
C VAL A 13 -4.36 19.01 -5.98
N ILE A 14 -5.68 19.19 -6.02
CA ILE A 14 -6.57 18.46 -6.92
C ILE A 14 -6.17 18.68 -8.38
N TYR A 15 -5.89 19.94 -8.77
CA TYR A 15 -5.41 20.24 -10.11
C TYR A 15 -4.05 19.57 -10.40
N GLY A 16 -3.11 19.66 -9.50
CA GLY A 16 -1.77 19.06 -9.63
C GLY A 16 -1.81 17.57 -9.94
N ARG A 17 -2.75 16.86 -9.34
CA ARG A 17 -2.98 15.43 -9.56
C ARG A 17 -3.68 15.13 -10.88
N LEU A 18 -4.68 15.91 -11.27
CA LEU A 18 -5.53 15.64 -12.44
C LEU A 18 -5.05 16.31 -13.74
N GLY A 19 -4.30 17.40 -13.65
CA GLY A 19 -3.81 18.17 -14.80
C GLY A 19 -4.92 18.81 -15.67
N ASN A 20 -6.18 18.79 -15.21
CA ASN A 20 -7.33 19.23 -15.98
C ASN A 20 -8.30 20.07 -15.13
N PHE A 21 -8.54 21.33 -15.53
CA PHE A 21 -9.39 22.26 -14.79
C PHE A 21 -10.85 21.79 -14.65
N THR A 22 -11.40 21.19 -15.70
CA THR A 22 -12.80 20.75 -15.68
C THR A 22 -12.99 19.56 -14.73
N GLN A 23 -12.08 18.60 -14.79
CA GLN A 23 -12.10 17.43 -13.87
C GLN A 23 -11.83 17.87 -12.44
N ALA A 24 -10.85 18.76 -12.23
CA ALA A 24 -10.52 19.28 -10.91
C ALA A 24 -11.68 20.09 -10.29
N ALA A 25 -12.37 20.91 -11.06
CA ALA A 25 -13.54 21.63 -10.59
C ALA A 25 -14.70 20.70 -10.18
N ARG A 26 -14.93 19.64 -10.95
CA ARG A 26 -15.93 18.60 -10.60
C ARG A 26 -15.58 17.91 -9.31
N GLU A 27 -14.34 17.51 -9.14
CA GLU A 27 -13.89 16.86 -7.90
C GLU A 27 -13.95 17.79 -6.69
N ALA A 28 -13.63 19.07 -6.89
CA ALA A 28 -13.76 20.09 -5.86
C ALA A 28 -15.21 20.54 -5.58
N ASN A 29 -16.19 19.98 -6.30
CA ASN A 29 -17.62 20.35 -6.21
C ASN A 29 -17.88 21.85 -6.41
N VAL A 30 -17.19 22.47 -7.38
CA VAL A 30 -17.37 23.88 -7.75
C VAL A 30 -17.48 24.04 -9.26
N THR A 31 -17.93 25.23 -9.71
CA THR A 31 -17.90 25.55 -11.13
C THR A 31 -16.46 25.76 -11.62
N GLN A 32 -16.19 25.52 -12.90
CA GLN A 32 -14.87 25.74 -13.47
C GLN A 32 -14.40 27.19 -13.34
N SER A 33 -15.32 28.17 -13.42
CA SER A 33 -15.01 29.60 -13.23
C SER A 33 -14.59 29.87 -11.77
N ALA A 34 -15.31 29.34 -10.80
CA ALA A 34 -14.97 29.48 -9.38
C ALA A 34 -13.62 28.78 -9.05
N PHE A 35 -13.40 27.61 -9.62
CA PHE A 35 -12.13 26.90 -9.48
C PHE A 35 -10.95 27.72 -10.05
N SER A 36 -11.12 28.25 -11.26
CA SER A 36 -10.10 29.08 -11.89
C SER A 36 -9.81 30.39 -11.09
N ALA A 37 -10.85 30.98 -10.49
CA ALA A 37 -10.69 32.13 -9.60
C ALA A 37 -9.92 31.78 -8.30
N GLN A 38 -10.15 30.62 -7.74
CA GLN A 38 -9.40 30.12 -6.57
C GLN A 38 -7.91 29.94 -6.90
N ILE A 39 -7.59 29.34 -8.04
CA ILE A 39 -6.20 29.17 -8.49
C ILE A 39 -5.55 30.54 -8.72
N LYS A 40 -6.22 31.46 -9.42
CA LYS A 40 -5.69 32.82 -9.65
C LYS A 40 -5.44 33.55 -8.34
N LYS A 41 -6.33 33.44 -7.36
CA LYS A 41 -6.13 34.03 -6.03
C LYS A 41 -4.91 33.43 -5.33
N LEU A 42 -4.70 32.13 -5.45
CA LEU A 42 -3.52 31.45 -4.91
C LEU A 42 -2.23 32.01 -5.55
N GLU A 43 -2.19 32.09 -6.89
CA GLU A 43 -1.03 32.62 -7.62
C GLU A 43 -0.73 34.07 -7.22
N ASN A 44 -1.77 34.91 -7.02
CA ASN A 44 -1.60 36.29 -6.55
C ASN A 44 -0.96 36.34 -5.14
N VAL A 45 -1.36 35.45 -4.22
CA VAL A 45 -0.79 35.39 -2.87
C VAL A 45 0.65 34.90 -2.90
N ILE A 46 0.96 33.93 -3.76
CA ILE A 46 2.32 33.40 -3.94
C ILE A 46 3.22 34.38 -4.71
N GLY A 47 2.62 35.22 -5.57
CA GLY A 47 3.34 36.16 -6.42
C GLY A 47 3.98 35.56 -7.66
N LEU A 48 3.70 34.28 -7.95
CA LEU A 48 4.26 33.53 -9.09
C LEU A 48 3.15 32.74 -9.81
N PRO A 49 3.23 32.57 -11.13
CA PRO A 49 2.36 31.65 -11.84
C PRO A 49 2.72 30.20 -11.51
N LEU A 50 1.74 29.43 -11.03
CA LEU A 50 1.90 28.02 -10.71
C LEU A 50 1.41 27.10 -11.84
N ILE A 51 0.55 27.63 -12.71
CA ILE A 51 -0.01 26.92 -13.86
C ILE A 51 0.20 27.76 -15.12
N VAL A 52 0.72 27.12 -16.15
CA VAL A 52 0.80 27.70 -17.51
C VAL A 52 -0.27 27.08 -18.39
N ARG A 53 -0.90 27.91 -19.25
CA ARG A 53 -1.88 27.44 -20.24
C ARG A 53 -1.30 27.71 -21.63
N ASP A 54 -1.38 26.70 -22.48
CA ASP A 54 -1.00 26.78 -23.88
C ASP A 54 -2.10 26.21 -24.78
N THR A 55 -1.85 26.17 -26.08
CA THR A 55 -2.79 25.63 -27.08
C THR A 55 -3.05 24.13 -26.94
N ARG A 56 -2.24 23.42 -26.15
CA ARG A 56 -2.34 21.96 -25.90
C ARG A 56 -2.98 21.65 -24.56
N GLY A 57 -3.23 22.66 -23.71
CA GLY A 57 -3.87 22.50 -22.42
C GLY A 57 -3.27 23.35 -21.31
N SER A 58 -3.20 22.79 -20.11
CA SER A 58 -2.61 23.45 -18.95
C SER A 58 -1.70 22.48 -18.19
N MET A 59 -0.59 23.01 -17.67
CA MET A 59 0.39 22.22 -16.91
C MET A 59 1.00 23.06 -15.77
N LEU A 60 1.55 22.37 -14.77
CA LEU A 60 2.28 23.02 -13.69
C LEU A 60 3.60 23.61 -14.21
N THR A 61 3.91 24.83 -13.77
CA THR A 61 5.25 25.43 -13.92
C THR A 61 6.27 24.68 -13.05
N ALA A 62 7.55 25.01 -13.12
CA ALA A 62 8.57 24.47 -12.23
C ALA A 62 8.26 24.82 -10.77
N GLU A 63 7.89 26.08 -10.53
CA GLU A 63 7.43 26.60 -9.23
C GLU A 63 6.14 25.91 -8.79
N GLY A 64 5.21 25.66 -9.71
CA GLY A 64 3.99 24.92 -9.45
C GLY A 64 4.23 23.47 -9.02
N LYS A 65 5.17 22.77 -9.63
CA LYS A 65 5.55 21.41 -9.23
C LYS A 65 6.18 21.37 -7.84
N PHE A 66 7.02 22.34 -7.54
CA PHE A 66 7.60 22.47 -6.20
C PHE A 66 6.50 22.78 -5.17
N PHE A 67 5.67 23.78 -5.46
CA PHE A 67 4.58 24.18 -4.57
C PHE A 67 3.53 23.08 -4.38
N TYR A 68 3.28 22.27 -5.41
CA TYR A 68 2.37 21.12 -5.31
C TYR A 68 2.79 20.14 -4.21
N LYS A 69 4.07 19.74 -4.19
CA LYS A 69 4.60 18.82 -3.18
C LYS A 69 4.50 19.39 -1.76
N GLU A 70 4.82 20.68 -1.61
CA GLU A 70 4.74 21.32 -0.30
C GLU A 70 3.31 21.56 0.16
N ALA A 71 2.40 21.92 -0.74
CA ALA A 71 0.98 22.07 -0.45
C ALA A 71 0.33 20.74 -0.04
N GLU A 72 0.69 19.67 -0.72
CA GLU A 72 0.26 18.30 -0.39
C GLU A 72 0.73 17.90 1.01
N ARG A 73 1.99 18.19 1.36
CA ARG A 73 2.56 17.95 2.68
C ARG A 73 1.84 18.74 3.79
N ILE A 74 1.62 20.04 3.56
CA ILE A 74 0.95 20.92 4.53
C ILE A 74 -0.50 20.48 4.78
N LEU A 75 -1.25 20.15 3.72
CA LEU A 75 -2.62 19.65 3.87
C LEU A 75 -2.67 18.34 4.64
N SER A 76 -1.74 17.44 4.36
CA SER A 76 -1.61 16.17 5.09
C SER A 76 -1.31 16.39 6.57
N GLU A 77 -0.36 17.26 6.90
CA GLU A 77 -0.03 17.61 8.29
C GLU A 77 -1.23 18.22 9.03
N LEU A 78 -1.97 19.10 8.37
CA LEU A 78 -3.18 19.69 8.95
C LEU A 78 -4.27 18.63 9.22
N GLU A 79 -4.47 17.71 8.27
CA GLU A 79 -5.42 16.60 8.44
C GLU A 79 -5.02 15.70 9.62
N GLN A 80 -3.72 15.44 9.79
CA GLN A 80 -3.21 14.69 10.94
C GLN A 80 -3.47 15.37 12.26
N VAL A 81 -3.22 16.69 12.36
CA VAL A 81 -3.50 17.46 13.56
C VAL A 81 -4.98 17.44 13.91
N VAL A 82 -5.85 17.62 12.92
CA VAL A 82 -7.31 17.56 13.13
C VAL A 82 -7.75 16.16 13.58
N ALA A 83 -7.18 15.11 12.98
CA ALA A 83 -7.46 13.74 13.38
C ALA A 83 -6.97 13.45 14.80
N ALA A 84 -5.76 13.90 15.15
CA ALA A 84 -5.19 13.73 16.49
C ALA A 84 -6.04 14.42 17.58
N VAL A 85 -6.51 15.65 17.31
CA VAL A 85 -7.39 16.39 18.24
C VAL A 85 -8.74 15.67 18.40
N ARG A 86 -9.34 15.19 17.30
CA ARG A 86 -10.58 14.40 17.37
C ARG A 86 -10.38 13.11 18.16
N THR A 87 -9.30 12.39 17.88
CA THR A 87 -8.96 11.15 18.60
C THR A 87 -8.73 11.41 20.09
N ALA A 88 -8.04 12.47 20.46
CA ALA A 88 -7.84 12.85 21.86
C ALA A 88 -9.16 13.18 22.57
N TYR A 89 -10.14 13.72 21.86
CA TYR A 89 -11.46 14.03 22.40
C TYR A 89 -12.39 12.80 22.45
N GLU A 90 -12.33 11.93 21.42
CA GLU A 90 -13.16 10.73 21.32
C GLU A 90 -12.59 9.52 22.08
N SER A 91 -11.33 9.59 22.51
CA SER A 91 -10.61 8.44 23.07
C SER A 91 -11.02 8.09 24.49
N ARG A 92 -12.06 7.34 24.62
CA ARG A 92 -12.16 6.36 25.72
C ARG A 92 -11.52 5.00 25.38
N ARG A 93 -11.17 4.75 24.13
CA ARG A 93 -10.49 3.51 23.70
C ARG A 93 -9.39 3.80 22.69
N PRO A 94 -8.16 3.35 22.94
CA PRO A 94 -7.08 3.51 21.97
C PRO A 94 -7.40 2.76 20.67
N GLU A 95 -7.12 3.41 19.54
CA GLU A 95 -7.41 2.89 18.19
C GLU A 95 -6.13 2.81 17.36
N LEU A 96 -5.94 1.68 16.66
CA LEU A 96 -4.90 1.48 15.68
C LEU A 96 -5.49 1.15 14.32
N ASN A 97 -5.10 1.93 13.30
CA ASN A 97 -5.42 1.71 11.90
C ASN A 97 -4.20 1.12 11.20
N ILE A 98 -4.30 -0.10 10.72
CA ILE A 98 -3.16 -0.87 10.19
C ILE A 98 -3.42 -1.21 8.73
N GLY A 99 -2.52 -0.79 7.85
CA GLY A 99 -2.49 -1.21 6.45
C GLY A 99 -1.76 -2.55 6.30
N ILE A 100 -2.24 -3.38 5.39
CA ILE A 100 -1.59 -4.64 5.01
C ILE A 100 -1.52 -4.71 3.51
N MET A 101 -0.37 -5.11 2.97
CA MET A 101 -0.30 -5.38 1.54
C MET A 101 -1.20 -6.57 1.19
N ARG A 102 -2.10 -6.33 0.24
CA ARG A 102 -3.11 -7.29 -0.24
C ARG A 102 -2.50 -8.63 -0.69
N SER A 103 -1.33 -8.58 -1.27
CA SER A 103 -0.59 -9.75 -1.73
C SER A 103 0.01 -10.61 -0.60
N MET A 104 0.10 -10.09 0.63
CA MET A 104 0.55 -10.87 1.79
C MET A 104 -0.50 -11.89 2.25
N GLY A 105 -1.77 -11.64 1.91
CA GLY A 105 -2.88 -12.40 2.44
C GLY A 105 -3.11 -12.14 3.93
N ASP A 106 -4.31 -12.37 4.40
CA ASP A 106 -4.79 -12.06 5.76
C ASP A 106 -4.13 -12.85 6.89
N VAL A 107 -3.24 -13.79 6.57
CA VAL A 107 -2.80 -14.84 7.49
C VAL A 107 -2.06 -14.31 8.70
N LEU A 108 -1.13 -13.40 8.46
CA LEU A 108 -0.34 -12.82 9.55
C LEU A 108 -1.22 -11.98 10.47
N MET A 109 -2.06 -11.14 9.88
CA MET A 109 -2.84 -10.18 10.62
C MET A 109 -3.97 -10.80 11.42
N ASN A 110 -4.73 -11.72 10.86
CA ASN A 110 -5.84 -12.34 11.59
C ASN A 110 -5.37 -13.01 12.88
N THR A 111 -4.27 -13.75 12.84
CA THR A 111 -3.72 -14.39 14.03
C THR A 111 -3.14 -13.37 15.02
N HIS A 112 -2.40 -12.39 14.53
CA HIS A 112 -1.74 -11.39 15.37
C HIS A 112 -2.72 -10.40 15.96
N ILE A 113 -3.71 -9.94 15.18
CA ILE A 113 -4.77 -9.07 15.68
C ILE A 113 -5.59 -9.78 16.75
N SER A 114 -5.98 -11.03 16.51
CA SER A 114 -6.73 -11.82 17.50
C SER A 114 -5.95 -12.02 18.79
N TYR A 115 -4.64 -12.22 18.70
CA TYR A 115 -3.78 -12.33 19.86
C TYR A 115 -3.64 -10.99 20.59
N PHE A 116 -3.33 -9.91 19.85
CA PHE A 116 -3.22 -8.56 20.41
C PHE A 116 -4.51 -8.12 21.11
N LYS A 117 -5.66 -8.32 20.48
CA LYS A 117 -6.98 -7.99 21.02
C LYS A 117 -7.32 -8.76 22.31
N ARG A 118 -6.93 -10.02 22.40
CA ARG A 118 -7.16 -10.81 23.65
C ARG A 118 -6.39 -10.25 24.84
N HIS A 119 -5.19 -9.67 24.61
CA HIS A 119 -4.37 -9.11 25.67
C HIS A 119 -4.60 -7.61 25.88
N ASN A 120 -5.25 -6.95 24.92
CA ASN A 120 -5.55 -5.53 24.93
C ASN A 120 -7.02 -5.31 24.48
N PRO A 121 -8.02 -5.74 25.29
CA PRO A 121 -9.42 -5.74 24.89
C PRO A 121 -9.96 -4.33 24.62
N ASP A 122 -9.39 -3.32 25.26
CA ASP A 122 -9.81 -1.92 25.13
C ASP A 122 -9.37 -1.27 23.81
N PHE A 123 -8.41 -1.86 23.10
CA PHE A 123 -7.99 -1.34 21.79
C PHE A 123 -9.04 -1.60 20.72
N THR A 124 -9.30 -0.60 19.89
CA THR A 124 -9.93 -0.79 18.58
C THR A 124 -8.82 -0.95 17.54
N VAL A 125 -8.85 -2.04 16.79
CA VAL A 125 -7.92 -2.28 15.68
C VAL A 125 -8.73 -2.37 14.40
N ARG A 126 -8.39 -1.52 13.42
CA ARG A 126 -8.92 -1.59 12.06
C ARG A 126 -7.81 -1.98 11.11
N VAL A 127 -8.14 -2.84 10.17
CA VAL A 127 -7.19 -3.36 9.18
C VAL A 127 -7.70 -3.10 7.79
N TYR A 128 -6.81 -2.64 6.92
CA TYR A 128 -7.12 -2.26 5.55
C TYR A 128 -6.21 -3.02 4.59
N ASP A 129 -6.82 -3.73 3.64
CA ASP A 129 -6.11 -4.35 2.51
C ASP A 129 -5.75 -3.28 1.49
N MET A 130 -4.46 -3.11 1.23
CA MET A 130 -3.94 -1.99 0.45
C MET A 130 -2.82 -2.46 -0.48
N GLU A 131 -2.53 -1.65 -1.50
CA GLU A 131 -1.29 -1.79 -2.28
C GLU A 131 -0.25 -0.78 -1.80
N GLU A 132 1.01 -0.96 -2.22
CA GLU A 132 2.15 -0.18 -1.73
C GLU A 132 1.95 1.34 -1.86
N GLU A 133 1.44 1.81 -3.00
CA GLU A 133 1.19 3.23 -3.26
C GLU A 133 0.13 3.81 -2.30
N GLU A 134 -0.93 3.03 -2.05
CA GLU A 134 -2.00 3.40 -1.11
C GLU A 134 -1.45 3.46 0.33
N ILE A 135 -0.65 2.46 0.73
CA ILE A 135 0.00 2.41 2.05
C ILE A 135 0.89 3.64 2.27
N ILE A 136 1.74 3.97 1.29
CA ILE A 136 2.62 5.13 1.39
C ILE A 136 1.82 6.42 1.51
N SER A 137 0.79 6.59 0.68
CA SER A 137 -0.11 7.75 0.73
C SER A 137 -0.82 7.87 2.07
N ASP A 138 -1.34 6.75 2.59
CA ASP A 138 -2.16 6.73 3.81
C ASP A 138 -1.33 6.85 5.08
N LEU A 139 -0.12 6.29 5.12
CA LEU A 139 0.87 6.55 6.17
C LEU A 139 1.28 8.03 6.19
N TYR A 140 1.52 8.61 5.01
CA TYR A 140 1.86 10.03 4.90
C TYR A 140 0.72 10.92 5.38
N ALA A 141 -0.51 10.62 4.98
CA ALA A 141 -1.71 11.35 5.38
C ALA A 141 -2.18 11.06 6.82
N GLY A 142 -1.56 10.08 7.51
CA GLY A 142 -1.99 9.66 8.86
C GLY A 142 -3.36 8.98 8.90
N ARG A 143 -3.85 8.47 7.76
CA ARG A 143 -5.08 7.67 7.69
C ARG A 143 -4.88 6.27 8.26
N ILE A 144 -3.67 5.73 8.14
CA ILE A 144 -3.23 4.53 8.85
C ILE A 144 -2.04 4.89 9.77
N ASP A 145 -1.93 4.18 10.86
CA ASP A 145 -0.92 4.41 11.90
C ASP A 145 0.35 3.61 11.63
N ALA A 146 0.21 2.41 11.10
CA ALA A 146 1.29 1.50 10.74
C ALA A 146 0.88 0.63 9.56
N ALA A 147 1.85 0.02 8.89
CA ALA A 147 1.57 -0.92 7.81
C ALA A 147 2.56 -2.08 7.79
N SER A 148 2.05 -3.25 7.39
CA SER A 148 2.87 -4.42 7.07
C SER A 148 3.13 -4.45 5.57
N VAL A 149 4.42 -4.46 5.18
CA VAL A 149 4.87 -4.37 3.79
C VAL A 149 5.96 -5.40 3.49
N TYR A 150 6.08 -5.79 2.23
CA TYR A 150 7.15 -6.68 1.77
C TYR A 150 8.45 -5.94 1.47
N ALA A 151 8.37 -4.75 0.92
CA ALA A 151 9.57 -4.03 0.58
C ALA A 151 9.81 -2.88 1.53
N ALA A 152 11.06 -2.68 1.84
CA ALA A 152 11.50 -1.52 2.57
C ALA A 152 11.58 -0.25 1.70
N ALA A 153 10.63 -0.01 0.80
CA ALA A 153 10.55 1.26 0.09
C ALA A 153 10.46 2.45 1.07
N ALA A 154 9.94 2.19 2.26
CA ALA A 154 9.94 3.14 3.37
C ALA A 154 11.31 3.27 4.08
N GLU A 155 12.23 2.30 4.00
CA GLU A 155 13.58 2.38 4.60
C GLU A 155 14.37 3.61 4.12
N LYS A 156 14.11 4.06 2.91
CA LYS A 156 14.80 5.22 2.33
C LYS A 156 14.27 6.57 2.81
N ARG A 157 13.24 6.60 3.66
CA ARG A 157 12.63 7.85 4.13
C ARG A 157 12.93 8.06 5.61
N ALA A 158 13.76 9.04 5.92
CA ALA A 158 14.20 9.36 7.30
C ALA A 158 13.06 9.56 8.32
N ALA A 159 11.85 9.89 7.86
CA ALA A 159 10.67 10.13 8.69
C ALA A 159 9.99 8.85 9.21
N TYR A 160 10.35 7.68 8.69
CA TYR A 160 9.72 6.42 9.05
C TYR A 160 10.65 5.53 9.88
N GLU A 161 10.05 4.76 10.77
CA GLU A 161 10.67 3.64 11.46
C GLU A 161 10.23 2.35 10.77
N THR A 162 11.16 1.43 10.57
CA THR A 162 10.93 0.13 9.95
C THR A 162 11.42 -0.96 10.89
N VAL A 163 10.57 -1.94 11.15
CA VAL A 163 10.88 -3.07 12.03
C VAL A 163 10.69 -4.37 11.26
N PRO A 164 11.72 -5.21 11.12
CA PRO A 164 11.57 -6.51 10.50
C PRO A 164 10.66 -7.40 11.36
N ILE A 165 9.60 -7.95 10.78
CA ILE A 165 8.63 -8.80 11.50
C ILE A 165 8.60 -10.24 10.99
N GLY A 166 9.43 -10.56 10.02
CA GLY A 166 9.58 -11.91 9.50
C GLY A 166 9.96 -11.96 8.03
N GLU A 167 9.75 -13.12 7.45
CA GLU A 167 10.01 -13.40 6.05
C GLU A 167 8.94 -14.34 5.50
N ASP A 168 8.49 -14.10 4.28
CA ASP A 168 7.67 -15.04 3.53
C ASP A 168 8.54 -15.84 2.57
N VAL A 169 8.43 -17.18 2.68
CA VAL A 169 9.03 -18.12 1.75
C VAL A 169 7.93 -18.63 0.82
N PHE A 170 8.15 -18.57 -0.48
CA PHE A 170 7.15 -18.95 -1.46
C PHE A 170 7.31 -20.40 -1.90
N VAL A 171 6.17 -21.00 -2.22
CA VAL A 171 6.04 -22.36 -2.77
C VAL A 171 5.15 -22.31 -4.02
N TYR A 172 5.24 -23.33 -4.86
CA TYR A 172 4.44 -23.41 -6.08
C TYR A 172 3.20 -24.26 -5.86
N PHE A 173 2.02 -23.68 -6.02
CA PHE A 173 0.75 -24.38 -5.94
C PHE A 173 0.22 -24.70 -7.33
N ALA A 174 0.16 -25.98 -7.67
CA ALA A 174 -0.30 -26.48 -8.98
C ALA A 174 -0.95 -27.87 -8.82
N PRO A 175 -2.12 -27.97 -8.20
CA PRO A 175 -2.68 -29.25 -7.75
C PRO A 175 -3.10 -30.20 -8.88
N ARG A 176 -3.29 -29.67 -10.08
CA ARG A 176 -3.71 -30.45 -11.27
C ARG A 176 -2.57 -30.76 -12.25
N LEU A 177 -1.36 -30.32 -11.93
CA LEU A 177 -0.18 -30.60 -12.74
C LEU A 177 0.61 -31.75 -12.12
N THR A 178 1.03 -32.69 -12.96
CA THR A 178 1.95 -33.77 -12.56
C THR A 178 3.36 -33.22 -12.60
N MET A 179 3.96 -33.02 -11.44
CA MET A 179 5.29 -32.42 -11.28
C MET A 179 6.02 -33.09 -10.11
N SER A 180 7.34 -32.96 -10.10
CA SER A 180 8.20 -33.39 -8.97
C SER A 180 7.84 -32.60 -7.69
N ASP A 181 8.22 -33.14 -6.53
CA ASP A 181 8.02 -32.47 -5.23
C ASP A 181 8.83 -31.17 -5.13
N THR A 182 9.91 -31.06 -5.89
CA THR A 182 10.71 -29.85 -6.02
C THR A 182 10.73 -29.43 -7.49
N VAL A 183 10.39 -28.18 -7.77
CA VAL A 183 10.32 -27.60 -9.12
C VAL A 183 11.39 -26.51 -9.33
N LYS A 184 11.88 -26.42 -10.56
CA LYS A 184 12.78 -25.36 -11.02
C LYS A 184 11.96 -24.23 -11.69
N LYS A 185 12.59 -23.10 -11.96
CA LYS A 185 11.97 -21.98 -12.70
C LYS A 185 11.47 -22.45 -14.08
N GLU A 186 12.22 -23.30 -14.77
CA GLU A 186 11.87 -23.86 -16.07
C GLU A 186 10.58 -24.69 -16.01
N ASP A 187 10.41 -25.47 -14.97
CA ASP A 187 9.19 -26.27 -14.77
C ASP A 187 7.97 -25.37 -14.57
N ILE A 188 8.12 -24.27 -13.82
CA ILE A 188 7.07 -23.28 -13.60
C ILE A 188 6.72 -22.56 -14.90
N LEU A 189 7.74 -22.11 -15.65
CA LEU A 189 7.57 -21.37 -16.90
C LEU A 189 6.98 -22.22 -18.04
N SER A 190 7.13 -23.54 -17.97
CA SER A 190 6.55 -24.47 -18.94
C SER A 190 5.05 -24.73 -18.75
N GLN A 191 4.42 -24.13 -17.72
CA GLN A 191 3.01 -24.31 -17.41
C GLN A 191 2.26 -22.96 -17.42
N PRO A 192 0.93 -22.97 -17.57
CA PRO A 192 0.13 -21.77 -17.34
C PRO A 192 0.34 -21.24 -15.93
N LEU A 193 0.67 -19.95 -15.83
CA LEU A 193 1.04 -19.30 -14.57
C LEU A 193 0.08 -18.16 -14.24
N LEU A 194 -0.50 -18.20 -13.05
CA LEU A 194 -1.28 -17.08 -12.54
C LEU A 194 -0.34 -16.05 -11.92
N ARG A 195 -0.56 -14.80 -12.30
CA ARG A 195 0.22 -13.65 -11.83
C ARG A 195 -0.70 -12.59 -11.23
N TYR A 196 -0.13 -11.76 -10.38
CA TYR A 196 -0.78 -10.52 -9.97
C TYR A 196 -0.77 -9.50 -11.11
N PRO A 197 -1.70 -8.53 -11.14
CA PRO A 197 -1.65 -7.42 -12.09
C PRO A 197 -0.34 -6.61 -11.96
N PRO A 198 0.15 -5.97 -13.04
CA PRO A 198 1.46 -5.28 -13.07
C PRO A 198 1.66 -4.16 -12.03
N LYS A 199 0.57 -3.65 -11.44
CA LYS A 199 0.63 -2.63 -10.37
C LYS A 199 0.92 -3.20 -8.98
N TYR A 200 0.90 -4.53 -8.84
CA TYR A 200 1.10 -5.19 -7.56
C TYR A 200 2.57 -5.44 -7.33
N PHE A 201 3.03 -5.19 -6.11
CA PHE A 201 4.40 -5.49 -5.70
C PHE A 201 4.80 -6.93 -6.03
N MET A 202 3.92 -7.87 -5.80
CA MET A 202 4.19 -9.29 -6.07
C MET A 202 4.39 -9.62 -7.56
N ASP A 203 3.83 -8.85 -8.49
CA ASP A 203 4.12 -9.05 -9.91
C ASP A 203 5.57 -8.68 -10.25
N ALA A 204 6.07 -7.59 -9.70
CA ALA A 204 7.48 -7.20 -9.82
C ALA A 204 8.40 -8.26 -9.19
N CYS A 205 8.12 -8.70 -7.95
CA CYS A 205 8.87 -9.77 -7.29
C CYS A 205 8.90 -11.07 -8.10
N MET A 206 7.78 -11.47 -8.67
CA MET A 206 7.69 -12.67 -9.52
C MET A 206 8.47 -12.48 -10.82
N SER A 207 8.44 -11.29 -11.43
CA SER A 207 9.21 -10.97 -12.62
C SER A 207 10.71 -11.08 -12.35
N ASP A 208 11.18 -10.48 -11.27
CA ASP A 208 12.58 -10.55 -10.86
C ASP A 208 13.00 -11.98 -10.54
N TYR A 209 12.18 -12.72 -9.79
CA TYR A 209 12.43 -14.12 -9.48
C TYR A 209 12.54 -14.99 -10.74
N LEU A 210 11.72 -14.76 -11.75
CA LEU A 210 11.70 -15.48 -13.03
C LEU A 210 12.69 -14.91 -14.07
N ASP A 211 13.57 -14.01 -13.68
CA ASP A 211 14.58 -13.37 -14.54
C ASP A 211 13.94 -12.63 -15.74
N GLY A 212 12.77 -12.03 -15.57
CA GLY A 212 11.98 -11.36 -16.61
C GLY A 212 11.37 -12.30 -17.66
N ARG A 213 11.52 -13.63 -17.49
CA ARG A 213 10.98 -14.63 -18.42
C ARG A 213 9.46 -14.81 -18.22
N ARG A 214 8.77 -15.11 -19.30
CA ARG A 214 7.33 -15.39 -19.30
C ARG A 214 7.04 -16.87 -19.38
N SER A 215 5.93 -17.26 -18.77
CA SER A 215 5.39 -18.62 -18.93
C SER A 215 4.70 -18.79 -20.27
N VAL A 216 4.40 -20.04 -20.62
CA VAL A 216 3.70 -20.40 -21.87
C VAL A 216 2.33 -19.73 -21.98
N GLU A 217 1.70 -19.45 -20.85
CA GLU A 217 0.43 -18.74 -20.74
C GLU A 217 0.39 -17.99 -19.41
N GLU A 218 -0.06 -16.73 -19.41
CA GLU A 218 -0.18 -15.92 -18.20
C GLU A 218 -1.64 -15.52 -17.99
N ILE A 219 -2.12 -15.70 -16.75
CA ILE A 219 -3.47 -15.35 -16.33
C ILE A 219 -3.34 -14.39 -15.15
N GLN A 220 -4.01 -13.23 -15.22
CA GLN A 220 -3.91 -12.22 -14.17
C GLN A 220 -5.12 -12.28 -13.23
N LEU A 221 -4.84 -12.47 -11.93
CA LEU A 221 -5.83 -12.41 -10.86
C LEU A 221 -5.23 -11.61 -9.69
N SER A 222 -6.06 -10.78 -9.07
CA SER A 222 -5.61 -9.87 -8.00
C SER A 222 -5.74 -10.44 -6.58
N ASN A 223 -6.34 -11.62 -6.45
CA ASN A 223 -6.67 -12.20 -5.14
C ASN A 223 -6.16 -13.64 -5.04
N PRO A 224 -5.35 -13.98 -4.03
CA PRO A 224 -4.79 -15.31 -3.86
C PRO A 224 -5.85 -16.40 -3.66
N TYR A 225 -6.99 -16.09 -3.05
CA TYR A 225 -8.10 -17.06 -2.91
C TYR A 225 -8.70 -17.43 -4.27
N ALA A 226 -8.88 -16.45 -5.15
CA ALA A 226 -9.33 -16.70 -6.52
C ALA A 226 -8.29 -17.49 -7.31
N MET A 227 -6.99 -17.23 -7.10
CA MET A 227 -5.92 -18.03 -7.72
C MET A 227 -5.94 -19.48 -7.25
N ILE A 228 -6.14 -19.71 -5.93
CA ILE A 228 -6.27 -21.07 -5.38
C ILE A 228 -7.45 -21.80 -6.01
N ASP A 229 -8.59 -21.15 -6.08
CA ASP A 229 -9.80 -21.74 -6.66
C ASP A 229 -9.62 -22.03 -8.15
N TYR A 230 -9.06 -21.09 -8.90
CA TYR A 230 -8.76 -21.32 -10.32
C TYR A 230 -7.85 -22.54 -10.54
N CYS A 231 -6.75 -22.67 -9.78
CA CYS A 231 -5.84 -23.80 -9.90
C CYS A 231 -6.46 -25.14 -9.45
N ARG A 232 -7.48 -25.13 -8.59
CA ARG A 232 -8.23 -26.36 -8.24
C ARG A 232 -9.04 -26.89 -9.41
N HIS A 233 -9.46 -26.05 -10.34
CA HIS A 233 -10.31 -26.42 -11.46
C HIS A 233 -9.56 -26.49 -12.80
N ASN A 234 -8.39 -25.84 -12.89
CA ASN A 234 -7.62 -25.72 -14.14
C ASN A 234 -6.18 -26.23 -13.99
N LYS A 235 -5.57 -26.60 -15.12
CA LYS A 235 -4.15 -26.96 -15.20
C LYS A 235 -3.29 -25.69 -15.23
N ALA A 236 -3.13 -25.08 -14.09
CA ALA A 236 -2.34 -23.87 -13.90
C ALA A 236 -1.71 -23.88 -12.49
N GLY A 237 -0.75 -23.01 -12.27
CA GLY A 237 -0.14 -22.83 -10.96
C GLY A 237 0.18 -21.37 -10.64
N PHE A 238 0.51 -21.11 -9.39
CA PHE A 238 1.00 -19.80 -8.96
C PHE A 238 1.92 -19.92 -7.74
N LEU A 239 2.69 -18.86 -7.50
CA LEU A 239 3.54 -18.75 -6.32
C LEU A 239 2.70 -18.22 -5.15
N VAL A 240 2.71 -18.96 -4.06
CA VAL A 240 1.97 -18.62 -2.83
C VAL A 240 2.92 -18.67 -1.64
N SER A 241 2.76 -17.75 -0.68
CA SER A 241 3.57 -17.82 0.53
C SER A 241 3.26 -19.11 1.29
N LYS A 242 4.29 -19.73 1.88
CA LYS A 242 4.17 -20.96 2.66
C LYS A 242 3.16 -20.80 3.79
N ARG A 243 3.16 -19.63 4.45
CA ARG A 243 2.20 -19.31 5.52
C ARG A 243 0.75 -19.30 5.02
N LEU A 244 0.49 -18.65 3.88
CA LEU A 244 -0.86 -18.66 3.30
C LEU A 244 -1.26 -20.07 2.87
N ALA A 245 -0.34 -20.84 2.28
CA ALA A 245 -0.60 -22.22 1.90
C ALA A 245 -0.94 -23.11 3.11
N GLU A 246 -0.29 -22.91 4.24
CA GLU A 246 -0.56 -23.60 5.50
C GLU A 246 -1.93 -23.20 6.07
N PHE A 247 -2.20 -21.89 6.14
CA PHE A 247 -3.48 -21.37 6.61
C PHE A 247 -4.67 -21.88 5.79
N MET A 248 -4.53 -21.92 4.46
CA MET A 248 -5.56 -22.41 3.55
C MET A 248 -5.64 -23.95 3.46
N GLY A 249 -4.81 -24.66 4.22
CA GLY A 249 -4.76 -26.12 4.21
C GLY A 249 -4.32 -26.73 2.87
N ILE A 250 -3.66 -25.96 2.03
CA ILE A 250 -3.22 -26.40 0.70
C ILE A 250 -1.73 -26.79 0.64
N ARG A 251 -0.97 -26.60 1.72
CA ARG A 251 0.48 -26.80 1.75
C ARG A 251 0.91 -28.17 1.20
N ARG A 252 0.17 -29.22 1.49
CA ARG A 252 0.46 -30.59 1.01
C ARG A 252 0.32 -30.75 -0.51
N LYS A 253 -0.39 -29.82 -1.18
CA LYS A 253 -0.56 -29.78 -2.64
C LYS A 253 0.40 -28.80 -3.32
N CYS A 254 1.24 -28.14 -2.55
CA CYS A 254 2.29 -27.26 -3.08
C CYS A 254 3.56 -28.07 -3.33
N ARG A 255 4.35 -27.58 -4.29
CA ARG A 255 5.70 -28.05 -4.58
C ARG A 255 6.73 -27.10 -3.96
N ASN A 256 7.81 -27.66 -3.45
CA ASN A 256 8.94 -26.84 -3.04
C ASN A 256 9.63 -26.27 -4.30
N MET A 257 10.26 -25.14 -4.15
CA MET A 257 11.03 -24.53 -5.24
C MET A 257 12.51 -24.83 -5.01
N TYR A 258 13.25 -25.20 -6.06
CA TYR A 258 14.68 -25.48 -5.96
C TYR A 258 15.47 -24.27 -5.43
N SER A 259 15.08 -23.09 -5.88
CA SER A 259 15.54 -21.80 -5.35
C SER A 259 14.31 -21.04 -4.89
N PRO A 260 13.89 -21.14 -3.62
CA PRO A 260 12.68 -20.48 -3.16
C PRO A 260 12.81 -18.96 -3.21
N LEU A 261 11.71 -18.29 -3.50
CA LEU A 261 11.59 -16.85 -3.38
C LEU A 261 11.40 -16.50 -1.90
N HIS A 262 12.29 -15.68 -1.38
CA HIS A 262 12.26 -15.14 -0.03
C HIS A 262 11.92 -13.66 -0.09
N VAL A 263 10.92 -13.24 0.66
CA VAL A 263 10.47 -11.85 0.69
C VAL A 263 10.38 -11.39 2.15
N PRO A 264 11.25 -10.48 2.58
CA PRO A 264 11.21 -9.97 3.95
C PRO A 264 9.94 -9.17 4.20
N VAL A 265 9.42 -9.26 5.43
CA VAL A 265 8.22 -8.59 5.89
C VAL A 265 8.58 -7.57 6.94
N TRP A 266 8.14 -6.35 6.75
CA TRP A 266 8.45 -5.21 7.61
C TRP A 266 7.18 -4.57 8.14
N MET A 267 7.21 -4.10 9.38
CA MET A 267 6.27 -3.11 9.89
C MET A 267 6.86 -1.73 9.71
N VAL A 268 6.06 -0.82 9.16
CA VAL A 268 6.46 0.57 8.87
C VAL A 268 5.50 1.53 9.53
N PHE A 269 6.02 2.59 10.18
CA PHE A 269 5.23 3.64 10.80
C PHE A 269 6.03 4.93 10.93
N LYS A 270 5.36 6.08 11.12
CA LYS A 270 6.04 7.36 11.34
C LYS A 270 6.73 7.38 12.69
N LYS A 271 7.96 7.88 12.75
CA LYS A 271 8.74 8.07 14.01
C LYS A 271 8.01 8.95 15.01
N GLU A 272 7.40 10.02 14.53
CA GLU A 272 6.67 11.01 15.33
C GLU A 272 5.15 10.75 15.31
N ASN A 273 4.73 9.49 15.28
CA ASN A 273 3.32 9.18 15.37
C ASN A 273 2.81 9.41 16.81
N PRO A 274 1.71 10.17 17.01
CA PRO A 274 1.12 10.38 18.35
C PRO A 274 0.73 9.08 19.07
N LYS A 275 0.49 8.00 18.31
CA LYS A 275 0.19 6.66 18.81
C LYS A 275 1.39 5.73 18.87
N GLY A 276 2.62 6.28 18.86
CA GLY A 276 3.85 5.51 18.75
C GLY A 276 3.99 4.41 19.82
N GLU A 277 3.57 4.68 21.06
CA GLU A 277 3.57 3.67 22.14
C GLU A 277 2.65 2.49 21.83
N TYR A 278 1.45 2.76 21.28
CA TYR A 278 0.49 1.72 20.93
C TYR A 278 0.99 0.89 19.72
N ILE A 279 1.62 1.56 18.75
CA ILE A 279 2.22 0.89 17.59
C ILE A 279 3.35 -0.02 18.06
N ARG A 280 4.25 0.44 18.90
CA ARG A 280 5.34 -0.39 19.45
C ARG A 280 4.81 -1.56 20.27
N CYS A 281 3.80 -1.33 21.10
CA CYS A 281 3.12 -2.42 21.80
C CYS A 281 2.60 -3.48 20.83
N PHE A 282 1.97 -3.07 19.73
CA PHE A 282 1.49 -3.98 18.69
C PHE A 282 2.64 -4.72 18.00
N VAL A 283 3.71 -4.03 17.62
CA VAL A 283 4.91 -4.61 17.00
C VAL A 283 5.59 -5.62 17.93
N ASP A 284 5.71 -5.33 19.21
CA ASP A 284 6.28 -6.25 20.20
C ASP A 284 5.48 -7.56 20.31
N TYR A 285 4.15 -7.49 20.16
CA TYR A 285 3.31 -8.69 20.10
C TYR A 285 3.53 -9.48 18.81
N LEU A 286 3.77 -8.81 17.69
CA LEU A 286 4.11 -9.48 16.42
C LEU A 286 5.41 -10.26 16.56
N LEU A 287 6.45 -9.62 17.10
CA LEU A 287 7.78 -10.21 17.27
C LEU A 287 7.78 -11.40 18.24
N LYS A 288 7.06 -11.30 19.35
CA LYS A 288 6.96 -12.40 20.33
C LYS A 288 6.30 -13.66 19.80
N LYS A 289 5.56 -13.58 18.72
CA LYS A 289 4.84 -14.71 18.11
C LYS A 289 5.46 -15.21 16.81
N SER A 290 6.44 -14.50 16.27
CA SER A 290 7.22 -14.92 15.10
C SER A 290 8.34 -15.89 15.47
N LEU A 291 8.53 -16.15 16.76
CA LEU A 291 9.39 -17.18 17.36
C LEU A 291 8.55 -18.41 17.70
#